data_78ac2f0c2913cc431da7ff22b6ac6e5e
#
_entry.id   78ac2f0c2913cc431da7ff22b6ac6e5e
#
_cell.length_a   1.000
_cell.length_b   1.000
_cell.length_c   1.000
_cell.angle_alpha   90.00
_cell.angle_beta   90.00
_cell.angle_gamma   90.00
#
_symmetry.space_group_name_H-M   'P 1'
#
loop_
_entity.id
_entity.type
_entity.pdbx_description
1 polymer ?
#
loop_
_entity_poly.entity_id
_entity_poly.type
_entity_poly.pdbx_seq_one_letter_code
_entity_poly.pdbx_strand_id
1 'polypeptide(L)'
;MYTRILVPLEHSDYDDAIVAHVRELALLCQASLVIIHVADGWAARNQHQLVLRESNEMKEDRAYIESVSDSLQAAGLEVECVLAGGDPASEIAAAVVREKCDLVAMSTHGHKGVQDLLRGSVANDVRHRTTVPVLLVRGAPRRVRPA
;
A
#
# COMPACT_ATOMS: atom_id res chain seq x y z
N MET A 1 -7.70 2.22 -19.60
CA MET A 1 -8.85 2.54 -18.76
C MET A 1 -8.42 3.30 -17.51
N TYR A 2 -7.69 2.68 -16.59
CA TYR A 2 -7.10 3.43 -15.47
C TYR A 2 -5.84 4.15 -15.92
N THR A 3 -5.59 5.35 -15.40
CA THR A 3 -4.42 6.15 -15.74
C THR A 3 -3.41 6.23 -14.60
N ARG A 4 -3.89 6.15 -13.35
CA ARG A 4 -3.02 6.28 -12.19
C ARG A 4 -3.61 5.52 -11.00
N ILE A 5 -2.86 4.54 -10.51
CA ILE A 5 -3.34 3.59 -9.50
C ILE A 5 -2.58 3.81 -8.20
N LEU A 6 -3.32 4.01 -7.10
CA LEU A 6 -2.76 4.07 -5.75
C LEU A 6 -2.67 2.67 -5.17
N VAL A 7 -1.51 2.29 -4.67
CA VAL A 7 -1.23 0.96 -4.15
C VAL A 7 -0.71 1.07 -2.72
N PRO A 8 -1.60 0.99 -1.72
CA PRO A 8 -1.16 0.91 -0.33
C PRO A 8 -0.47 -0.43 -0.05
N LEU A 9 0.70 -0.37 0.57
CA LEU A 9 1.45 -1.54 1.01
C LEU A 9 1.60 -1.53 2.52
N GLU A 10 1.60 -2.72 3.12
CA GLU A 10 1.69 -2.91 4.57
C GLU A 10 3.11 -3.12 5.08
N HIS A 11 4.05 -3.42 4.20
CA HIS A 11 5.39 -3.91 4.49
C HIS A 11 5.33 -5.31 5.10
N SER A 12 4.64 -6.21 4.40
CA SER A 12 4.50 -7.61 4.79
C SER A 12 4.51 -8.52 3.55
N ASP A 13 4.59 -9.82 3.79
CA ASP A 13 4.53 -10.83 2.71
C ASP A 13 3.20 -10.81 1.95
N TYR A 14 2.14 -10.27 2.55
CA TYR A 14 0.84 -10.11 1.90
C TYR A 14 0.88 -9.12 0.73
N ASP A 15 1.89 -8.26 0.68
CA ASP A 15 2.04 -7.31 -0.40
C ASP A 15 2.41 -7.95 -1.73
N ASP A 16 3.01 -9.16 -1.73
CA ASP A 16 3.47 -9.81 -2.95
C ASP A 16 2.35 -10.03 -3.95
N ALA A 17 1.17 -10.43 -3.50
CA ALA A 17 0.03 -10.69 -4.38
C ALA A 17 -0.50 -9.42 -5.03
N ILE A 18 -0.64 -8.34 -4.27
CA ILE A 18 -1.13 -7.07 -4.82
C ILE A 18 -0.11 -6.46 -5.78
N VAL A 19 1.17 -6.52 -5.45
CA VAL A 19 2.24 -6.00 -6.33
C VAL A 19 2.25 -6.74 -7.67
N ALA A 20 2.16 -8.07 -7.65
CA ALA A 20 2.10 -8.86 -8.87
C ALA A 20 0.86 -8.52 -9.71
N HIS A 21 -0.29 -8.33 -9.07
CA HIS A 21 -1.53 -8.03 -9.77
C HIS A 21 -1.52 -6.62 -10.39
N VAL A 22 -1.10 -5.60 -9.63
CA VAL A 22 -1.07 -4.23 -10.15
C VAL A 22 -0.02 -4.04 -11.24
N ARG A 23 1.08 -4.80 -11.18
CA ARG A 23 2.06 -4.81 -12.26
C ARG A 23 1.42 -5.14 -13.60
N GLU A 24 0.68 -6.24 -13.66
CA GLU A 24 -0.01 -6.68 -14.87
C GLU A 24 -1.13 -5.71 -15.28
N LEU A 25 -1.92 -5.25 -14.32
CA LEU A 25 -3.00 -4.30 -14.58
C LEU A 25 -2.48 -2.96 -15.13
N ALA A 26 -1.43 -2.43 -14.51
CA ALA A 26 -0.85 -1.16 -14.93
C ALA A 26 -0.20 -1.25 -16.31
N LEU A 27 0.46 -2.37 -16.62
CA LEU A 27 1.00 -2.61 -17.96
C LEU A 27 -0.12 -2.67 -18.99
N LEU A 28 -1.20 -3.36 -18.69
CA LEU A 28 -2.36 -3.48 -19.58
C LEU A 28 -3.03 -2.13 -19.83
N CYS A 29 -3.20 -1.32 -18.78
CA CYS A 29 -3.87 0.00 -18.86
C CYS A 29 -2.92 1.11 -19.29
N GLN A 30 -1.63 0.88 -19.34
CA GLN A 30 -0.60 1.93 -19.49
C GLN A 30 -0.71 2.98 -18.38
N ALA A 31 -0.98 2.53 -17.16
CA ALA A 31 -1.15 3.38 -15.99
C ALA A 31 0.15 3.59 -15.24
N SER A 32 0.28 4.73 -14.57
CA SER A 32 1.33 4.95 -13.58
C SER A 32 0.88 4.44 -12.21
N LEU A 33 1.84 4.18 -11.33
CA LEU A 33 1.59 3.70 -9.98
C LEU A 33 2.06 4.70 -8.95
N VAL A 34 1.30 4.85 -7.87
CA VAL A 34 1.74 5.52 -6.65
C VAL A 34 1.70 4.50 -5.53
N ILE A 35 2.87 4.15 -5.00
CA ILE A 35 2.98 3.24 -3.87
C ILE A 35 2.96 4.08 -2.61
N ILE A 36 2.07 3.75 -1.68
CA ILE A 36 2.00 4.43 -0.39
C ILE A 36 2.12 3.43 0.75
N HIS A 37 2.94 3.76 1.72
CA HIS A 37 2.97 3.10 3.01
C HIS A 37 2.64 4.13 4.09
N VAL A 38 1.69 3.82 4.95
CA VAL A 38 1.31 4.68 6.06
C VAL A 38 1.87 4.09 7.34
N ALA A 39 2.83 4.80 7.94
CA ALA A 39 3.41 4.41 9.20
C ALA A 39 2.35 4.50 10.31
N ASP A 40 2.44 3.59 11.29
CA ASP A 40 1.46 3.50 12.36
C ASP A 40 1.28 4.84 13.08
N GLY A 41 0.03 5.26 13.23
CA GLY A 41 -0.33 6.51 13.86
C GLY A 41 0.14 6.65 15.30
N TRP A 42 0.39 5.54 16.01
CA TRP A 42 0.95 5.59 17.35
C TRP A 42 2.38 6.16 17.34
N ALA A 43 3.21 5.74 16.42
CA ALA A 43 4.56 6.27 16.26
C ALA A 43 4.53 7.78 15.97
N ALA A 44 3.64 8.22 15.09
CA ALA A 44 3.50 9.65 14.78
C ALA A 44 3.06 10.49 15.98
N ARG A 45 2.22 9.94 16.87
CA ARG A 45 1.75 10.66 18.08
C ARG A 45 2.80 10.77 19.16
N ASN A 46 3.79 9.89 19.16
CA ASN A 46 4.85 9.84 20.19
C ASN A 46 6.22 10.27 19.64
N GLN A 47 6.23 11.11 18.61
CA GLN A 47 7.45 11.58 17.94
C GLN A 47 8.51 12.13 18.88
N HIS A 48 8.11 12.79 19.97
CA HIS A 48 9.06 13.40 20.90
C HIS A 48 9.81 12.41 21.79
N GLN A 49 9.31 11.17 21.92
CA GLN A 49 9.88 10.16 22.80
C GLN A 49 10.66 9.06 22.08
N LEU A 50 10.49 8.93 20.74
CA LEU A 50 11.01 7.80 19.97
C LEU A 50 11.74 8.21 18.69
N VAL A 51 12.27 9.42 18.63
CA VAL A 51 12.87 10.01 17.41
C VAL A 51 13.88 9.09 16.72
N LEU A 52 14.74 8.41 17.49
CA LEU A 52 15.75 7.51 16.91
C LEU A 52 15.14 6.19 16.40
N ARG A 53 14.16 5.66 17.11
CA ARG A 53 13.48 4.41 16.74
C ARG A 53 12.59 4.60 15.52
N GLU A 54 11.83 5.69 15.48
CA GLU A 54 11.03 6.08 14.34
C GLU A 54 11.87 6.31 13.10
N SER A 55 13.00 6.99 13.26
CA SER A 55 13.93 7.24 12.16
C SER A 55 14.40 5.94 11.50
N ASN A 56 14.66 4.89 12.27
CA ASN A 56 15.07 3.59 11.74
C ASN A 56 13.92 2.86 11.07
N GLU A 57 12.74 2.82 11.69
CA GLU A 57 11.54 2.21 11.11
C GLU A 57 11.13 2.91 9.81
N MET A 58 11.15 4.24 9.79
CA MET A 58 10.83 5.01 8.59
C MET A 58 11.85 4.77 7.49
N LYS A 59 13.13 4.62 7.81
CA LYS A 59 14.15 4.27 6.83
C LYS A 59 13.95 2.88 6.24
N GLU A 60 13.56 1.92 7.08
CA GLU A 60 13.26 0.55 6.63
C GLU A 60 12.02 0.52 5.74
N ASP A 61 10.96 1.23 6.11
CA ASP A 61 9.75 1.35 5.31
C ASP A 61 10.03 2.03 3.97
N ARG A 62 10.81 3.09 3.99
CA ARG A 62 11.21 3.79 2.76
C ARG A 62 12.03 2.89 1.86
N ALA A 63 13.02 2.19 2.41
CA ALA A 63 13.85 1.26 1.65
C ALA A 63 13.00 0.14 1.03
N TYR A 64 12.02 -0.35 1.77
CA TYR A 64 11.10 -1.37 1.27
C TYR A 64 10.27 -0.87 0.07
N ILE A 65 9.58 0.27 0.20
CA ILE A 65 8.75 0.78 -0.89
C ILE A 65 9.58 1.21 -2.10
N GLU A 66 10.79 1.72 -1.88
CA GLU A 66 11.72 2.03 -2.97
C GLU A 66 12.19 0.76 -3.69
N SER A 67 12.42 -0.33 -2.97
CA SER A 67 12.75 -1.63 -3.54
C SER A 67 11.62 -2.17 -4.43
N VAL A 68 10.38 -2.06 -3.97
CA VAL A 68 9.21 -2.45 -4.77
C VAL A 68 9.09 -1.55 -6.00
N SER A 69 9.27 -0.25 -5.82
CA SER A 69 9.26 0.72 -6.92
C SER A 69 10.30 0.39 -7.98
N ASP A 70 11.54 0.10 -7.57
CA ASP A 70 12.62 -0.24 -8.50
C ASP A 70 12.28 -1.47 -9.33
N SER A 71 11.69 -2.48 -8.70
CA SER A 71 11.25 -3.70 -9.38
C SER A 71 10.16 -3.40 -10.44
N LEU A 72 9.21 -2.54 -10.11
CA LEU A 72 8.13 -2.15 -11.02
C LEU A 72 8.63 -1.24 -12.15
N GLN A 73 9.56 -0.35 -11.85
CA GLN A 73 10.21 0.49 -12.86
C GLN A 73 11.02 -0.36 -13.85
N ALA A 74 11.68 -1.40 -13.36
CA ALA A 74 12.41 -2.35 -14.22
C ALA A 74 11.46 -3.09 -15.17
N ALA A 75 10.20 -3.23 -14.81
CA ALA A 75 9.15 -3.80 -15.67
C ALA A 75 8.58 -2.82 -16.70
N GLY A 76 9.02 -1.55 -16.67
CA GLY A 76 8.59 -0.51 -17.61
C GLY A 76 7.49 0.41 -17.11
N LEU A 77 7.23 0.43 -15.81
CA LEU A 77 6.18 1.26 -15.22
C LEU A 77 6.76 2.56 -14.65
N GLU A 78 5.95 3.63 -14.68
CA GLU A 78 6.22 4.84 -13.92
C GLU A 78 5.69 4.66 -12.50
N VAL A 79 6.53 4.86 -11.50
CA VAL A 79 6.19 4.63 -10.10
C VAL A 79 6.67 5.77 -9.23
N GLU A 80 5.80 6.30 -8.39
CA GLU A 80 6.13 7.23 -7.32
C GLU A 80 5.90 6.57 -5.98
N CYS A 81 6.71 6.94 -4.98
CA CYS A 81 6.60 6.44 -3.61
C CYS A 81 6.19 7.56 -2.67
N VAL A 82 5.26 7.24 -1.77
CA VAL A 82 4.80 8.14 -0.71
C VAL A 82 4.92 7.41 0.62
N LEU A 83 5.64 8.02 1.56
CA LEU A 83 5.68 7.57 2.95
C LEU A 83 4.89 8.56 3.79
N ALA A 84 3.79 8.12 4.37
CA ALA A 84 2.91 8.95 5.18
C ALA A 84 2.85 8.44 6.62
N GLY A 85 2.42 9.30 7.53
CA GLY A 85 2.16 8.92 8.92
C GLY A 85 0.78 9.36 9.34
N GLY A 86 0.14 8.58 10.20
CA GLY A 86 -1.18 8.91 10.71
C GLY A 86 -2.18 7.76 10.60
N ASP A 87 -3.45 8.09 10.47
CA ASP A 87 -4.50 7.10 10.27
C ASP A 87 -4.45 6.56 8.84
N PRO A 88 -4.25 5.24 8.65
CA PRO A 88 -4.08 4.68 7.32
C PRO A 88 -5.21 5.00 6.34
N ALA A 89 -6.45 4.82 6.75
CA ALA A 89 -7.59 5.05 5.86
C ALA A 89 -7.70 6.53 5.44
N SER A 90 -7.46 7.44 6.38
CA SER A 90 -7.49 8.89 6.11
C SER A 90 -6.36 9.30 5.17
N GLU A 91 -5.16 8.79 5.39
CA GLU A 91 -3.99 9.13 4.56
C GLU A 91 -4.11 8.55 3.15
N ILE A 92 -4.64 7.33 3.02
CA ILE A 92 -4.89 6.71 1.71
C ILE A 92 -5.93 7.51 0.94
N ALA A 93 -7.06 7.87 1.57
CA ALA A 93 -8.11 8.65 0.93
C ALA A 93 -7.59 10.04 0.50
N ALA A 94 -6.80 10.70 1.35
CA ALA A 94 -6.17 11.97 1.01
C ALA A 94 -5.21 11.84 -0.17
N ALA A 95 -4.45 10.76 -0.23
CA ALA A 95 -3.52 10.49 -1.32
C ALA A 95 -4.24 10.28 -2.67
N VAL A 96 -5.41 9.65 -2.67
CA VAL A 96 -6.21 9.51 -3.91
C VAL A 96 -6.44 10.87 -4.56
N VAL A 97 -6.83 11.86 -3.77
CA VAL A 97 -7.11 13.22 -4.25
C VAL A 97 -5.83 13.95 -4.63
N ARG A 98 -4.86 13.96 -3.72
CA ARG A 98 -3.59 14.68 -3.90
C ARG A 98 -2.81 14.17 -5.11
N GLU A 99 -2.74 12.86 -5.27
CA GLU A 99 -1.99 12.21 -6.36
C GLU A 99 -2.83 11.99 -7.62
N LYS A 100 -4.10 12.37 -7.60
CA LYS A 100 -5.03 12.25 -8.74
C LYS A 100 -5.14 10.82 -9.26
N CYS A 101 -5.30 9.87 -8.34
CA CYS A 101 -5.46 8.46 -8.69
C CYS A 101 -6.92 8.16 -9.05
N ASP A 102 -7.13 7.26 -9.99
CA ASP A 102 -8.46 6.84 -10.44
C ASP A 102 -8.80 5.40 -10.07
N LEU A 103 -7.92 4.74 -9.34
CA LEU A 103 -8.14 3.42 -8.74
C LEU A 103 -7.29 3.29 -7.48
N VAL A 104 -7.85 2.66 -6.45
CA VAL A 104 -7.07 2.16 -5.31
C VAL A 104 -7.03 0.65 -5.41
N ALA A 105 -5.84 0.06 -5.35
CA ALA A 105 -5.64 -1.39 -5.36
C ALA A 105 -4.96 -1.82 -4.06
N MET A 106 -5.65 -2.60 -3.25
CA MET A 106 -5.23 -2.99 -1.91
C MET A 106 -5.20 -4.50 -1.75
N SER A 107 -4.32 -4.97 -0.89
CA SER A 107 -4.33 -6.35 -0.45
C SER A 107 -5.33 -6.53 0.70
N THR A 108 -6.07 -7.64 0.66
CA THR A 108 -6.77 -8.13 1.84
C THR A 108 -6.01 -9.33 2.37
N HIS A 109 -5.96 -9.46 3.70
CA HIS A 109 -5.34 -10.62 4.31
C HIS A 109 -6.15 -11.87 4.01
N GLY A 110 -5.49 -13.04 4.03
CA GLY A 110 -6.15 -14.33 3.94
C GLY A 110 -7.02 -14.58 5.18
N HIS A 111 -7.47 -15.81 5.37
CA HIS A 111 -8.45 -16.17 6.39
C HIS A 111 -8.16 -15.68 7.82
N LYS A 112 -6.92 -15.45 8.19
CA LYS A 112 -6.58 -14.93 9.53
C LYS A 112 -6.87 -13.44 9.68
N GLY A 113 -6.92 -12.68 8.60
CA GLY A 113 -7.23 -11.25 8.61
C GLY A 113 -8.72 -10.94 8.44
N VAL A 114 -9.56 -11.93 8.15
CA VAL A 114 -10.97 -11.73 7.85
C VAL A 114 -11.74 -11.12 9.03
N GLN A 115 -11.42 -11.51 10.26
CA GLN A 115 -12.07 -10.95 11.44
C GLN A 115 -11.69 -9.49 11.67
N ASP A 116 -10.43 -9.14 11.45
CA ASP A 116 -9.97 -7.76 11.53
C ASP A 116 -10.55 -6.91 10.41
N LEU A 117 -10.69 -7.49 9.22
CA LEU A 117 -11.35 -6.86 8.07
C LEU A 117 -12.82 -6.54 8.35
N LEU A 118 -13.53 -7.42 9.04
CA LEU A 118 -14.94 -7.23 9.37
C LEU A 118 -15.18 -6.21 10.51
N ARG A 119 -14.14 -5.90 11.29
CA ARG A 119 -14.26 -5.01 12.46
C ARG A 119 -13.67 -3.62 12.24
N GLY A 120 -13.64 -3.11 11.00
CA GLY A 120 -13.11 -1.80 10.70
C GLY A 120 -11.76 -1.86 10.00
N SER A 121 -11.64 -2.74 9.02
CA SER A 121 -10.44 -2.81 8.21
C SER A 121 -10.17 -1.49 7.48
N VAL A 122 -8.90 -1.21 7.26
CA VAL A 122 -8.47 -0.07 6.45
C VAL A 122 -9.15 -0.10 5.07
N ALA A 123 -9.27 -1.27 4.45
CA ALA A 123 -9.90 -1.41 3.14
C ALA A 123 -11.37 -0.97 3.15
N ASN A 124 -12.12 -1.33 4.18
CA ASN A 124 -13.51 -0.93 4.31
C ASN A 124 -13.65 0.58 4.51
N ASP A 125 -12.81 1.17 5.35
CA ASP A 125 -12.81 2.60 5.60
C ASP A 125 -12.38 3.40 4.35
N VAL A 126 -11.39 2.94 3.63
CA VAL A 126 -10.97 3.55 2.35
C VAL A 126 -12.13 3.53 1.36
N ARG A 127 -12.81 2.40 1.23
CA ARG A 127 -13.96 2.27 0.33
C ARG A 127 -15.05 3.30 0.62
N HIS A 128 -15.28 3.61 1.88
CA HIS A 128 -16.30 4.60 2.28
C HIS A 128 -15.83 6.05 2.14
N ARG A 129 -14.53 6.29 2.14
CA ARG A 129 -13.95 7.64 2.11
C ARG A 129 -13.52 8.11 0.74
N THR A 130 -13.45 7.22 -0.24
CA THR A 130 -13.02 7.56 -1.60
C THR A 130 -14.16 7.39 -2.59
N THR A 131 -14.13 8.18 -3.67
CA THR A 131 -15.10 8.10 -4.76
C THR A 131 -14.60 7.26 -5.93
N VAL A 132 -13.33 6.86 -5.94
CA VAL A 132 -12.77 6.00 -6.98
C VAL A 132 -13.01 4.53 -6.65
N PRO A 133 -12.98 3.63 -7.66
CA PRO A 133 -13.07 2.20 -7.39
C PRO A 133 -11.95 1.70 -6.50
N VAL A 134 -12.25 0.69 -5.69
CA VAL A 134 -11.28 0.01 -4.83
C VAL A 134 -11.22 -1.46 -5.24
N LEU A 135 -10.07 -1.88 -5.73
CA LEU A 135 -9.79 -3.26 -6.08
C LEU A 135 -9.17 -3.94 -4.87
N LEU A 136 -9.73 -5.05 -4.46
CA LEU A 136 -9.22 -5.84 -3.34
C LEU A 136 -8.66 -7.16 -3.88
N VAL A 137 -7.37 -7.40 -3.61
CA VAL A 137 -6.69 -8.63 -3.99
C VAL A 137 -6.36 -9.40 -2.71
N ARG A 138 -6.76 -10.66 -2.67
CA ARG A 138 -6.50 -11.50 -1.51
C ARG A 138 -5.02 -11.83 -1.44
N GLY A 139 -4.35 -11.35 -0.39
CA GLY A 139 -2.97 -11.67 -0.08
C GLY A 139 -2.85 -13.03 0.59
N ALA A 140 -1.70 -13.67 0.42
CA ALA A 140 -1.34 -14.88 1.11
C ALA A 140 0.12 -14.78 1.57
N PRO A 141 0.48 -15.37 2.73
CA PRO A 141 1.87 -15.38 3.16
C PRO A 141 2.72 -16.16 2.15
N ARG A 142 3.99 -15.77 2.03
CA ARG A 142 4.94 -16.52 1.19
C ARG A 142 4.99 -17.98 1.61
N ARG A 143 4.81 -18.86 0.64
CA ARG A 143 5.07 -20.28 0.89
C ARG A 143 6.58 -20.48 0.99
N VAL A 144 7.00 -20.99 2.13
CA VAL A 144 8.39 -21.49 2.25
C VAL A 144 8.47 -22.71 1.34
N ARG A 145 9.23 -22.62 0.26
CA ARG A 145 9.50 -23.80 -0.55
C ARG A 145 10.33 -24.77 0.29
N PRO A 146 9.90 -26.02 0.44
CA PRO A 146 10.74 -26.98 1.10
C PRO A 146 12.06 -27.12 0.32
N ALA A 147 13.15 -27.19 1.08
CA ALA A 147 14.49 -27.30 0.53
C ALA A 147 14.66 -28.53 -0.37
#